data_739cd73d31b9135254d1951684f8f7cd
#
_entry.id   739cd73d31b9135254d1951684f8f7cd
#
_cell.length_a   1.000
_cell.length_b   1.000
_cell.length_c   1.000
_cell.angle_alpha   90.00
_cell.angle_beta   90.00
_cell.angle_gamma   90.00
#
_symmetry.space_group_name_H-M   'P 1'
#
loop_
_entity.id
_entity.type
_entity.pdbx_description
1 polymer ?
#
loop_
_entity_poly.entity_id
_entity_poly.type
_entity_poly.pdbx_seq_one_letter_code
_entity_poly.pdbx_strand_id
1 'polypeptide(L)'
;MGDVVSLSDYRAGRDLGAGALGRLDRAVQRLDPLVRARLDRLSPTIQRELVAIARAVSAGQPARAAERAERLAGILEHPAASG
;
A
#
# COMPACT_ATOMS: atom_id res chain seq x y z
N MET A 1 0.73 -12.92 29.97
CA MET A 1 0.62 -14.23 29.32
C MET A 1 -0.37 -14.22 28.17
N GLY A 2 -1.54 -13.63 28.36
CA GLY A 2 -2.52 -13.50 27.29
C GLY A 2 -1.98 -12.79 26.07
N ASP A 3 -1.07 -11.87 26.26
CA ASP A 3 -0.52 -11.08 25.14
C ASP A 3 0.25 -11.93 24.16
N VAL A 4 0.98 -12.93 24.65
CA VAL A 4 1.74 -13.84 23.78
C VAL A 4 0.79 -14.69 22.94
N VAL A 5 -0.25 -15.20 23.58
CA VAL A 5 -1.27 -15.98 22.87
C VAL A 5 -2.01 -15.10 21.87
N SER A 6 -2.32 -13.87 22.25
CA SER A 6 -2.99 -12.92 21.36
C SER A 6 -2.15 -12.61 20.13
N LEU A 7 -0.83 -12.50 20.29
CA LEU A 7 0.06 -12.28 19.15
C LEU A 7 0.06 -13.47 18.20
N SER A 8 0.04 -14.69 18.72
CA SER A 8 -0.04 -15.88 17.90
C SER A 8 -1.36 -15.93 17.14
N ASP A 9 -2.47 -15.65 17.84
CA ASP A 9 -3.78 -15.62 17.22
C ASP A 9 -3.86 -14.51 16.18
N TYR A 10 -3.28 -13.38 16.47
CA TYR A 10 -3.22 -12.26 15.53
C TYR A 10 -2.48 -12.66 14.26
N ARG A 11 -1.36 -13.36 14.40
CA ARG A 11 -0.60 -13.84 13.24
C ARG A 11 -1.40 -14.83 12.42
N ALA A 12 -2.08 -15.76 13.08
CA ALA A 12 -2.91 -16.74 12.39
C ALA A 12 -4.04 -16.06 11.62
N GLY A 13 -4.71 -15.12 12.27
CA GLY A 13 -5.76 -14.35 11.62
C GLY A 13 -5.22 -13.49 10.48
N ARG A 14 -4.03 -12.96 10.67
CA ARG A 14 -3.35 -12.17 9.65
C ARG A 14 -2.97 -13.03 8.45
N ASP A 15 -2.55 -14.28 8.69
CA ASP A 15 -2.23 -15.19 7.62
C ASP A 15 -3.45 -15.56 6.80
N LEU A 16 -4.61 -15.61 7.42
CA LEU A 16 -5.86 -15.86 6.69
C LEU A 16 -6.20 -14.70 5.75
N GLY A 17 -5.81 -13.48 6.13
CA GLY A 17 -5.97 -12.32 5.27
C GLY A 17 -4.65 -11.85 4.67
N ALA A 18 -3.61 -12.67 4.77
CA ALA A 18 -2.24 -12.28 4.45
C ALA A 18 -2.07 -11.85 3.00
N GLY A 19 -2.85 -12.42 2.11
CA GLY A 19 -2.78 -12.04 0.70
C GLY A 19 -2.91 -10.54 0.52
N ALA A 20 -3.94 -9.95 1.13
CA ALA A 20 -4.21 -8.52 0.99
C ALA A 20 -3.22 -7.67 1.78
N LEU A 21 -2.98 -8.01 3.05
CA LEU A 21 -2.10 -7.19 3.89
C LEU A 21 -0.64 -7.29 3.47
N GLY A 22 -0.17 -8.48 3.14
CA GLY A 22 1.19 -8.67 2.65
C GLY A 22 1.42 -7.99 1.31
N ARG A 23 0.42 -8.07 0.45
CA ARG A 23 0.46 -7.40 -0.85
C ARG A 23 0.51 -5.88 -0.68
N LEU A 24 -0.31 -5.34 0.23
CA LEU A 24 -0.31 -3.92 0.52
C LEU A 24 1.05 -3.47 1.06
N ASP A 25 1.61 -4.22 2.00
CA ASP A 25 2.90 -3.89 2.59
C ASP A 25 4.00 -3.83 1.53
N ARG A 26 4.04 -4.82 0.65
CA ARG A 26 5.01 -4.85 -0.45
C ARG A 26 4.80 -3.69 -1.41
N ALA A 27 3.55 -3.39 -1.72
CA ALA A 27 3.23 -2.28 -2.62
C ALA A 27 3.66 -0.95 -2.02
N VAL A 28 3.44 -0.74 -0.73
CA VAL A 28 3.85 0.48 -0.03
C VAL A 28 5.38 0.58 0.02
N GLN A 29 6.06 -0.53 0.32
CA GLN A 29 7.53 -0.55 0.34
C GLN A 29 8.12 -0.21 -1.02
N ARG A 30 7.47 -0.66 -2.08
CA ARG A 30 7.89 -0.36 -3.44
C ARG A 30 7.59 1.09 -3.81
N LEU A 31 6.43 1.58 -3.38
CA LEU A 31 5.96 2.92 -3.69
C LEU A 31 6.72 4.01 -2.95
N ASP A 32 7.06 3.77 -1.69
CA ASP A 32 7.66 4.77 -0.81
C ASP A 32 8.90 5.46 -1.40
N PRO A 33 9.93 4.72 -1.88
CA PRO A 33 11.09 5.39 -2.46
C PRO A 33 10.77 6.14 -3.75
N LEU A 34 9.78 5.67 -4.52
CA LEU A 34 9.36 6.35 -5.75
C LEU A 34 8.71 7.68 -5.44
N VAL A 35 7.89 7.73 -4.40
CA VAL A 35 7.24 8.96 -3.96
C VAL A 35 8.28 9.93 -3.37
N ARG A 36 9.19 9.44 -2.55
CA ARG A 36 10.23 10.27 -1.94
C ARG A 36 11.13 10.91 -2.99
N ALA A 37 11.43 10.17 -4.05
CA ALA A 37 12.26 10.69 -5.13
C ALA A 37 11.56 11.82 -5.90
N ARG A 38 10.25 11.98 -5.73
CA ARG A 38 9.44 12.94 -6.47
C ARG A 38 8.66 13.89 -5.58
N LEU A 39 9.06 14.05 -4.31
CA LEU A 39 8.34 14.90 -3.37
C LEU A 39 8.13 16.32 -3.91
N ASP A 40 9.11 16.85 -4.64
CA ASP A 40 9.03 18.20 -5.19
C ASP A 40 8.16 18.28 -6.44
N ARG A 41 7.79 17.13 -7.00
CA ARG A 41 7.11 17.06 -8.30
C ARG A 41 5.84 16.21 -8.27
N LEU A 42 5.25 16.05 -7.10
CA LEU A 42 4.02 15.28 -6.98
C LEU A 42 2.88 16.02 -7.68
N SER A 43 2.37 15.43 -8.73
CA SER A 43 1.20 15.97 -9.41
C SER A 43 -0.04 15.84 -8.55
N PRO A 44 -1.07 16.66 -8.75
CA PRO A 44 -2.33 16.51 -8.02
C PRO A 44 -2.94 15.11 -8.17
N THR A 45 -2.77 14.49 -9.33
CA THR A 45 -3.27 13.12 -9.57
C THR A 45 -2.60 12.12 -8.65
N ILE A 46 -1.26 12.20 -8.51
CA ILE A 46 -0.51 11.32 -7.62
C ILE A 46 -0.93 11.56 -6.17
N GLN A 47 -1.06 12.81 -5.78
CA GLN A 47 -1.50 13.16 -4.43
C GLN A 47 -2.87 12.58 -4.11
N ARG A 48 -3.80 12.65 -5.05
CA ARG A 48 -5.14 12.07 -4.90
C ARG A 48 -5.07 10.56 -4.74
N GLU A 49 -4.22 9.90 -5.52
CA GLU A 49 -4.05 8.45 -5.41
C GLU A 49 -3.49 8.06 -4.05
N LEU A 50 -2.51 8.80 -3.54
CA LEU A 50 -1.96 8.54 -2.21
C LEU A 50 -3.03 8.68 -1.13
N VAL A 51 -3.87 9.70 -1.22
CA VAL A 51 -5.00 9.88 -0.30
C VAL A 51 -6.00 8.75 -0.43
N ALA A 52 -6.30 8.33 -1.66
CA ALA A 52 -7.23 7.23 -1.90
C ALA A 52 -6.72 5.92 -1.30
N ILE A 53 -5.42 5.67 -1.41
CA ILE A 53 -4.78 4.50 -0.78
C ILE A 53 -4.95 4.57 0.74
N ALA A 54 -4.64 5.72 1.34
CA ALA A 54 -4.77 5.91 2.77
C ALA A 54 -6.22 5.71 3.23
N ARG A 55 -7.18 6.21 2.48
CA ARG A 55 -8.60 6.03 2.79
C ARG A 55 -9.03 4.58 2.70
N ALA A 56 -8.53 3.86 1.71
CA ALA A 56 -8.83 2.44 1.56
C ALA A 56 -8.31 1.64 2.76
N VAL A 57 -7.11 1.97 3.23
CA VAL A 57 -6.54 1.34 4.43
C VAL A 57 -7.41 1.65 5.64
N SER A 58 -7.78 2.91 5.84
CA SER A 58 -8.61 3.34 6.97
C SER A 58 -10.00 2.71 6.93
N ALA A 59 -10.51 2.43 5.75
CA ALA A 59 -11.81 1.79 5.57
C ALA A 59 -11.77 0.28 5.75
N GLY A 60 -10.60 -0.29 6.04
CA GLY A 60 -10.46 -1.73 6.20
C GLY A 60 -10.51 -2.48 4.87
N GLN A 61 -10.02 -1.88 3.80
CA GLN A 61 -10.00 -2.47 2.47
C GLN A 61 -8.56 -2.61 1.97
N PRO A 62 -7.75 -3.47 2.59
CA PRO A 62 -6.34 -3.58 2.24
C PRO A 62 -6.10 -4.08 0.81
N ALA A 63 -6.98 -4.93 0.29
CA ALA A 63 -6.85 -5.44 -1.08
C ALA A 63 -6.97 -4.29 -2.09
N ARG A 64 -7.94 -3.41 -1.88
CA ARG A 64 -8.15 -2.25 -2.75
C ARG A 64 -6.98 -1.28 -2.64
N ALA A 65 -6.51 -1.05 -1.42
CA ALA A 65 -5.34 -0.20 -1.20
C ALA A 65 -4.11 -0.76 -1.91
N ALA A 66 -3.90 -2.07 -1.84
CA ALA A 66 -2.79 -2.74 -2.50
C ALA A 66 -2.86 -2.58 -4.02
N GLU A 67 -4.04 -2.78 -4.60
CA GLU A 67 -4.22 -2.59 -6.04
C GLU A 67 -3.86 -1.18 -6.49
N ARG A 68 -4.35 -0.19 -5.76
CA ARG A 68 -4.07 1.21 -6.08
C ARG A 68 -2.59 1.53 -5.92
N ALA A 69 -1.97 1.04 -4.85
CA ALA A 69 -0.55 1.27 -4.61
C ALA A 69 0.31 0.62 -5.68
N GLU A 70 -0.01 -0.60 -6.08
CA GLU A 70 0.71 -1.30 -7.15
C GLU A 70 0.58 -0.58 -8.48
N ARG A 71 -0.61 -0.11 -8.78
CA ARG A 71 -0.86 0.64 -10.01
C ARG A 71 -0.06 1.93 -10.03
N LEU A 72 -0.08 2.65 -8.92
CA LEU A 72 0.67 3.90 -8.81
C LEU A 72 2.17 3.66 -8.92
N ALA A 73 2.67 2.62 -8.25
CA ALA A 73 4.09 2.26 -8.32
C ALA A 73 4.49 1.95 -9.76
N GLY A 74 3.66 1.21 -10.48
CA GLY A 74 3.90 0.91 -11.90
C GLY A 74 3.99 2.17 -12.75
N ILE A 75 3.09 3.12 -12.52
CA ILE A 75 3.10 4.40 -13.23
C ILE A 75 4.38 5.17 -12.94
N LEU A 76 4.79 5.22 -11.67
CA LEU A 76 5.98 5.96 -11.27
C LEU A 76 7.28 5.29 -11.74
N GLU A 77 7.28 3.96 -11.85
CA GLU A 77 8.45 3.22 -12.34
C GLU A 77 8.61 3.35 -13.85
N HIS A 78 7.52 3.60 -14.56
CA HIS A 78 7.53 3.68 -16.03
C HIS A 78 6.86 4.96 -16.52
N PRO A 79 7.38 6.14 -16.11
CA PRO A 79 6.74 7.39 -16.49
C PRO A 79 6.71 7.64 -17.99
N ALA A 80 7.70 7.14 -18.71
CA ALA A 80 7.74 7.28 -20.17
C ALA A 80 6.64 6.46 -20.84
N ALA A 81 6.30 5.31 -20.27
CA ALA A 81 5.25 4.46 -20.81
C ALA A 81 3.86 5.06 -20.56
N SER A 82 3.71 5.82 -19.50
CA SER A 82 2.44 6.45 -19.16
C SER A 82 2.23 7.79 -19.86
N GLY A 83 3.29 8.30 -20.42
CA GLY A 83 3.24 9.51 -21.22
C GLY A 83 2.77 9.17 -22.60
#